data_16ee9b8ec62aadfada11e6cc18b869af
#
_entry.id   16ee9b8ec62aadfada11e6cc18b869af
#
_cell.length_a   1.000
_cell.length_b   1.000
_cell.length_c   1.000
_cell.angle_alpha   90.00
_cell.angle_beta   90.00
_cell.angle_gamma   90.00
#
_symmetry.space_group_name_H-M   'P 1'
#
loop_
_entity.id
_entity.type
_entity.pdbx_description
1 polymer ?
#
loop_
_entity_poly.entity_id
_entity_poly.type
_entity_poly.pdbx_seq_one_letter_code
_entity_poly.pdbx_strand_id
1 'polypeptide(L)'
;VLVVRLFQLQILDGAAYYDSYVSRTKKEITTTATRGTIYDRNGVVLAGNEAVYNLTVKDTSEYTKANGDFNEMLLRLIEIVKKYDGIIVTELPVIIDDDGQFAYSGKDSAIRQLIRDVYGTSYIEEKSKEGEDVYAYDAETVMKRLMKVSYNFTTRWENAETISKEDALAICNIRYAMRLTTYAKYK
;
A
#
# COMPACT_ATOMS: atom_id res chain seq x y z
N VAL A 1 48.88 14.20 0.93
CA VAL A 1 47.62 14.42 1.67
C VAL A 1 46.52 13.43 1.21
N LEU A 2 46.24 13.26 -0.10
CA LEU A 2 45.18 12.37 -0.61
C LEU A 2 45.44 10.88 -0.27
N VAL A 3 46.67 10.40 -0.46
CA VAL A 3 47.04 9.01 -0.17
C VAL A 3 46.89 8.66 1.32
N VAL A 4 47.28 9.56 2.20
CA VAL A 4 47.09 9.39 3.65
C VAL A 4 45.61 9.34 4.02
N ARG A 5 44.77 10.18 3.38
CA ARG A 5 43.34 10.17 3.63
C ARG A 5 42.67 8.89 3.08
N LEU A 6 43.13 8.43 1.94
CA LEU A 6 42.64 7.18 1.36
C LEU A 6 42.99 5.98 2.24
N PHE A 7 44.23 5.92 2.73
CA PHE A 7 44.69 4.90 3.69
C PHE A 7 43.84 4.91 4.97
N GLN A 8 43.59 6.08 5.52
CA GLN A 8 42.74 6.23 6.70
C GLN A 8 41.32 5.68 6.46
N LEU A 9 40.68 6.09 5.38
CA LEU A 9 39.33 5.67 5.06
C LEU A 9 39.18 4.17 4.75
N GLN A 10 40.18 3.57 4.06
CA GLN A 10 40.08 2.18 3.65
C GLN A 10 40.63 1.20 4.68
N ILE A 11 41.68 1.56 5.39
CA ILE A 11 42.38 0.64 6.30
C ILE A 11 41.97 0.88 7.77
N LEU A 12 41.99 2.14 8.23
CA LEU A 12 41.69 2.42 9.65
C LEU A 12 40.17 2.46 9.90
N ASP A 13 39.42 3.11 9.04
CA ASP A 13 37.97 3.31 9.23
C ASP A 13 37.14 2.30 8.43
N GLY A 14 37.76 1.46 7.58
CA GLY A 14 37.07 0.54 6.65
C GLY A 14 36.15 -0.47 7.34
N ALA A 15 36.57 -1.00 8.50
CA ALA A 15 35.76 -1.93 9.29
C ALA A 15 34.49 -1.26 9.82
N ALA A 16 34.59 -0.02 10.33
CA ALA A 16 33.45 0.73 10.84
C ALA A 16 32.44 1.08 9.71
N TYR A 17 32.93 1.42 8.52
CA TYR A 17 32.06 1.64 7.35
C TYR A 17 31.39 0.36 6.89
N TYR A 18 32.09 -0.77 6.87
CA TYR A 18 31.54 -2.08 6.51
C TYR A 18 30.45 -2.50 7.51
N ASP A 19 30.68 -2.39 8.80
CA ASP A 19 29.70 -2.73 9.84
C ASP A 19 28.47 -1.83 9.76
N SER A 20 28.65 -0.54 9.48
CA SER A 20 27.56 0.41 9.25
C SER A 20 26.72 0.05 8.01
N TYR A 21 27.39 -0.39 6.93
CA TYR A 21 26.73 -0.85 5.72
C TYR A 21 25.94 -2.14 5.97
N VAL A 22 26.56 -3.15 6.60
CA VAL A 22 25.92 -4.43 6.93
C VAL A 22 24.74 -4.23 7.85
N SER A 23 24.86 -3.37 8.87
CA SER A 23 23.77 -3.04 9.80
C SER A 23 22.57 -2.40 9.11
N ARG A 24 22.79 -1.56 8.08
CA ARG A 24 21.71 -0.94 7.29
C ARG A 24 21.03 -1.91 6.33
N THR A 25 21.79 -2.90 5.83
CA THR A 25 21.31 -3.85 4.80
C THR A 25 20.70 -5.10 5.43
N LYS A 26 21.18 -5.48 6.62
CA LYS A 26 20.71 -6.67 7.34
C LYS A 26 19.39 -6.37 8.04
N LYS A 27 18.31 -6.93 7.52
CA LYS A 27 16.99 -6.87 8.16
C LYS A 27 16.76 -8.16 8.92
N GLU A 28 16.64 -8.07 10.23
CA GLU A 28 16.22 -9.19 11.07
C GLU A 28 14.70 -9.36 10.94
N ILE A 29 14.28 -10.54 10.48
CA ILE A 29 12.86 -10.89 10.37
C ILE A 29 12.59 -11.92 11.47
N THR A 30 11.89 -11.49 12.51
CA THR A 30 11.43 -12.39 13.56
C THR A 30 10.14 -13.05 13.08
N THR A 31 10.18 -14.37 12.86
CA THR A 31 9.00 -15.18 12.59
C THR A 31 8.53 -15.83 13.88
N THR A 32 7.28 -15.60 14.25
CA THR A 32 6.65 -16.31 15.36
C THR A 32 6.43 -17.78 14.98
N ALA A 33 6.77 -18.70 15.89
CA ALA A 33 6.49 -20.12 15.69
C ALA A 33 4.98 -20.38 15.63
N THR A 34 4.58 -21.41 14.88
CA THR A 34 3.19 -21.86 14.86
C THR A 34 2.79 -22.44 16.21
N ARG A 35 1.54 -22.30 16.59
CA ARG A 35 1.01 -22.92 17.81
C ARG A 35 0.98 -24.44 17.64
N GLY A 36 1.14 -25.18 18.74
CA GLY A 36 1.02 -26.65 18.74
C GLY A 36 -0.42 -27.10 18.46
N THR A 37 -0.56 -28.27 17.84
CA THR A 37 -1.86 -28.93 17.65
C THR A 37 -2.34 -29.51 18.97
N ILE A 38 -3.62 -29.37 19.29
CA ILE A 38 -4.25 -29.93 20.48
C ILE A 38 -4.98 -31.21 20.10
N TYR A 39 -4.70 -32.29 20.80
CA TYR A 39 -5.30 -33.58 20.58
C TYR A 39 -6.16 -34.01 21.79
N ASP A 40 -7.14 -34.86 21.55
CA ASP A 40 -7.82 -35.56 22.64
C ASP A 40 -6.97 -36.74 23.14
N ARG A 41 -7.46 -37.46 24.16
CA ARG A 41 -6.79 -38.67 24.71
C ARG A 41 -6.66 -39.81 23.71
N ASN A 42 -7.43 -39.80 22.62
CA ASN A 42 -7.42 -40.81 21.57
C ASN A 42 -6.59 -40.43 20.36
N GLY A 43 -5.94 -39.23 20.40
CA GLY A 43 -5.13 -38.70 19.31
C GLY A 43 -5.93 -37.98 18.22
N VAL A 44 -7.22 -37.71 18.45
CA VAL A 44 -8.05 -36.94 17.51
C VAL A 44 -7.71 -35.45 17.65
N VAL A 45 -7.48 -34.76 16.53
CA VAL A 45 -7.18 -33.33 16.52
C VAL A 45 -8.41 -32.53 16.94
N LEU A 46 -8.31 -31.81 18.08
CA LEU A 46 -9.34 -30.89 18.58
C LEU A 46 -9.15 -29.49 18.05
N ALA A 47 -7.91 -29.03 17.92
CA ALA A 47 -7.56 -27.75 17.32
C ALA A 47 -6.18 -27.85 16.67
N GLY A 48 -6.04 -27.36 15.47
CA GLY A 48 -4.80 -27.35 14.70
C GLY A 48 -4.59 -26.02 13.99
N ASN A 49 -3.44 -25.88 13.35
CA ASN A 49 -3.15 -24.75 12.50
C ASN A 49 -3.44 -25.12 11.05
N GLU A 50 -4.12 -24.21 10.37
CA GLU A 50 -4.28 -24.26 8.92
C GLU A 50 -3.25 -23.32 8.29
N ALA A 51 -2.57 -23.76 7.24
CA ALA A 51 -1.62 -22.93 6.53
C ALA A 51 -2.36 -21.90 5.69
N VAL A 52 -2.18 -20.62 6.04
CA VAL A 52 -2.71 -19.50 5.26
C VAL A 52 -1.55 -18.80 4.57
N TYR A 53 -1.66 -18.60 3.28
CA TYR A 53 -0.67 -17.89 2.48
C TYR A 53 -1.10 -16.44 2.31
N ASN A 54 -0.27 -15.51 2.80
CA ASN A 54 -0.47 -14.08 2.61
C ASN A 54 0.54 -13.55 1.61
N LEU A 55 0.05 -12.86 0.60
CA LEU A 55 0.90 -12.13 -0.34
C LEU A 55 1.15 -10.73 0.19
N THR A 56 2.42 -10.38 0.39
CA THR A 56 2.82 -9.07 0.88
C THR A 56 3.57 -8.31 -0.20
N VAL A 57 3.03 -7.16 -0.62
CA VAL A 57 3.71 -6.23 -1.52
C VAL A 57 4.52 -5.24 -0.68
N LYS A 58 5.82 -5.12 -0.98
CA LYS A 58 6.69 -4.11 -0.36
C LYS A 58 6.87 -2.95 -1.32
N ASP A 59 6.76 -1.73 -0.78
CA ASP A 59 7.16 -0.53 -1.50
C ASP A 59 8.69 -0.53 -1.63
N THR A 60 9.18 -0.61 -2.87
CA THR A 60 10.60 -0.42 -3.20
C THR A 60 10.72 0.89 -3.97
N SER A 61 11.75 1.68 -3.63
CA SER A 61 11.98 2.99 -4.26
C SER A 61 12.14 2.95 -5.78
N GLU A 62 12.37 1.77 -6.35
CA GLU A 62 12.48 1.56 -7.80
C GLU A 62 11.12 1.67 -8.50
N TYR A 63 10.05 1.18 -7.87
CA TYR A 63 8.70 1.22 -8.46
C TYR A 63 7.99 2.56 -8.25
N THR A 64 8.34 3.32 -7.22
CA THR A 64 7.74 4.64 -6.96
C THR A 64 8.13 5.69 -8.00
N LYS A 65 9.26 5.51 -8.70
CA LYS A 65 9.72 6.43 -9.75
C LYS A 65 9.01 6.23 -11.09
N ALA A 66 8.50 5.03 -11.34
CA ALA A 66 7.80 4.67 -12.57
C ALA A 66 6.36 4.23 -12.24
N ASN A 67 5.52 5.17 -11.81
CA ASN A 67 4.15 4.91 -11.33
C ASN A 67 3.29 4.08 -12.31
N GLY A 68 3.54 4.18 -13.64
CA GLY A 68 2.82 3.40 -14.64
C GLY A 68 3.15 1.91 -14.56
N ASP A 69 4.41 1.56 -14.45
CA ASP A 69 4.88 0.17 -14.38
C ASP A 69 4.40 -0.51 -13.08
N PHE A 70 4.34 0.26 -11.99
CA PHE A 70 3.84 -0.25 -10.72
C PHE A 70 2.35 -0.61 -10.77
N ASN A 71 1.52 0.24 -11.37
CA ASN A 71 0.10 -0.04 -11.55
C ASN A 71 -0.12 -1.27 -12.46
N GLU A 72 0.69 -1.44 -13.51
CA GLU A 72 0.62 -2.61 -14.38
C GLU A 72 1.03 -3.90 -13.65
N MET A 73 2.08 -3.84 -12.83
CA MET A 73 2.46 -4.95 -11.96
C MET A 73 1.32 -5.33 -10.99
N LEU A 74 0.68 -4.34 -10.37
CA LEU A 74 -0.45 -4.58 -9.47
C LEU A 74 -1.64 -5.18 -10.21
N LEU A 75 -1.93 -4.75 -11.42
CA LEU A 75 -3.02 -5.32 -12.23
C LEU A 75 -2.78 -6.81 -12.48
N ARG A 76 -1.58 -7.18 -12.93
CA ARG A 76 -1.21 -8.60 -13.13
C ARG A 76 -1.28 -9.41 -11.84
N LEU A 77 -0.92 -8.78 -10.71
CA LEU A 77 -1.04 -9.40 -9.41
C LEU A 77 -2.50 -9.67 -9.03
N ILE A 78 -3.39 -8.68 -9.27
CA ILE A 78 -4.82 -8.79 -9.03
C ILE A 78 -5.44 -9.91 -9.87
N GLU A 79 -5.06 -10.02 -11.15
CA GLU A 79 -5.49 -11.11 -12.03
C GLU A 79 -5.10 -12.49 -11.48
N ILE A 80 -3.86 -12.62 -10.98
CA ILE A 80 -3.39 -13.87 -10.37
C ILE A 80 -4.19 -14.16 -9.10
N VAL A 81 -4.37 -13.18 -8.21
CA VAL A 81 -5.12 -13.34 -6.96
C VAL A 81 -6.56 -13.77 -7.25
N LYS A 82 -7.24 -13.13 -8.21
CA LYS A 82 -8.60 -13.49 -8.64
C LYS A 82 -8.66 -14.92 -9.20
N LYS A 83 -7.64 -15.33 -9.98
CA LYS A 83 -7.58 -16.68 -10.56
C LYS A 83 -7.54 -17.80 -9.50
N TYR A 84 -6.99 -17.51 -8.33
CA TYR A 84 -6.88 -18.46 -7.21
C TYR A 84 -7.86 -18.16 -6.07
N ASP A 85 -8.96 -17.46 -6.34
CA ASP A 85 -9.99 -17.06 -5.38
C ASP A 85 -9.45 -16.36 -4.13
N GLY A 86 -8.35 -15.63 -4.29
CA GLY A 86 -7.73 -14.87 -3.21
C GLY A 86 -8.50 -13.59 -2.88
N ILE A 87 -8.37 -13.15 -1.63
CA ILE A 87 -9.02 -11.93 -1.14
C ILE A 87 -8.05 -10.75 -1.23
N ILE A 88 -8.50 -9.66 -1.83
CA ILE A 88 -7.76 -8.41 -1.90
C ILE A 88 -8.14 -7.55 -0.70
N VAL A 89 -7.13 -6.94 -0.05
CA VAL A 89 -7.34 -6.03 1.09
C VAL A 89 -8.20 -4.84 0.67
N THR A 90 -9.21 -4.51 1.46
CA THR A 90 -10.12 -3.38 1.27
C THR A 90 -9.95 -2.38 2.41
N GLU A 91 -9.10 -1.38 2.20
CA GLU A 91 -8.80 -0.34 3.20
C GLU A 91 -9.47 1.01 2.86
N LEU A 92 -9.86 1.21 1.60
CA LEU A 92 -10.58 2.42 1.21
C LEU A 92 -12.05 2.35 1.64
N PRO A 93 -12.60 3.44 2.20
CA PRO A 93 -14.03 3.54 2.49
C PRO A 93 -14.85 3.85 1.22
N VAL A 94 -14.59 3.12 0.15
CA VAL A 94 -15.22 3.27 -1.17
C VAL A 94 -15.54 1.88 -1.72
N ILE A 95 -16.74 1.74 -2.26
CA ILE A 95 -17.23 0.55 -2.97
C ILE A 95 -17.72 0.95 -4.35
N ILE A 96 -18.02 -0.04 -5.16
CA ILE A 96 -18.79 0.14 -6.41
C ILE A 96 -20.23 -0.25 -6.08
N ASP A 97 -21.16 0.64 -6.36
CA ASP A 97 -22.60 0.41 -6.16
C ASP A 97 -23.22 -0.44 -7.28
N ASP A 98 -24.51 -0.72 -7.16
CA ASP A 98 -25.26 -1.52 -8.14
C ASP A 98 -25.34 -0.85 -9.51
N ASP A 99 -25.19 0.47 -9.60
CA ASP A 99 -25.15 1.25 -10.83
C ASP A 99 -23.72 1.33 -11.44
N GLY A 100 -22.75 0.67 -10.83
CA GLY A 100 -21.34 0.65 -11.27
C GLY A 100 -20.61 1.97 -11.03
N GLN A 101 -21.07 2.80 -10.07
CA GLN A 101 -20.41 4.04 -9.69
C GLN A 101 -19.66 3.89 -8.35
N PHE A 102 -18.65 4.74 -8.14
CA PHE A 102 -17.98 4.77 -6.85
C PHE A 102 -18.88 5.42 -5.80
N ALA A 103 -19.11 4.71 -4.71
CA ALA A 103 -19.90 5.16 -3.56
C ALA A 103 -19.11 5.06 -2.28
N TYR A 104 -19.36 5.96 -1.32
CA TYR A 104 -18.74 5.86 -0.01
C TYR A 104 -19.32 4.71 0.79
N SER A 105 -18.43 4.02 1.52
CA SER A 105 -18.77 2.93 2.42
C SER A 105 -18.05 3.09 3.76
N GLY A 106 -18.75 2.80 4.84
CA GLY A 106 -18.16 2.83 6.17
C GLY A 106 -18.45 4.09 6.97
N LYS A 107 -17.55 4.45 7.89
CA LYS A 107 -17.75 5.55 8.84
C LYS A 107 -17.34 6.89 8.23
N ASP A 108 -18.09 7.97 8.56
CA ASP A 108 -17.76 9.34 8.17
C ASP A 108 -16.32 9.75 8.50
N SER A 109 -15.78 9.26 9.61
CA SER A 109 -14.40 9.54 10.00
C SER A 109 -13.38 8.99 9.02
N ALA A 110 -13.63 7.80 8.45
CA ALA A 110 -12.78 7.18 7.45
C ALA A 110 -12.88 7.92 6.10
N ILE A 111 -14.10 8.32 5.71
CA ILE A 111 -14.34 9.10 4.51
C ILE A 111 -13.63 10.47 4.59
N ARG A 112 -13.76 11.17 5.71
CA ARG A 112 -13.06 12.44 5.95
C ARG A 112 -11.53 12.27 5.97
N GLN A 113 -11.04 11.13 6.48
CA GLN A 113 -9.61 10.83 6.43
C GLN A 113 -9.15 10.62 4.98
N LEU A 114 -9.88 9.85 4.18
CA LEU A 114 -9.59 9.67 2.77
C LEU A 114 -9.52 11.01 2.03
N ILE A 115 -10.52 11.87 2.22
CA ILE A 115 -10.57 13.19 1.58
C ILE A 115 -9.35 14.04 1.97
N ARG A 116 -8.96 14.06 3.25
CA ARG A 116 -7.74 14.73 3.71
C ARG A 116 -6.47 14.17 3.07
N ASP A 117 -6.41 12.86 2.92
CA ASP A 117 -5.26 12.18 2.32
C ASP A 117 -5.13 12.47 0.82
N VAL A 118 -6.26 12.65 0.12
CA VAL A 118 -6.30 12.93 -1.32
C VAL A 118 -6.05 14.40 -1.64
N TYR A 119 -6.62 15.31 -0.87
CA TYR A 119 -6.58 16.75 -1.15
C TYR A 119 -5.49 17.47 -0.36
N GLY A 120 -5.16 17.00 0.84
CA GLY A 120 -4.26 17.68 1.77
C GLY A 120 -4.95 18.81 2.54
N THR A 121 -4.43 19.10 3.74
CA THR A 121 -5.02 20.09 4.65
C THR A 121 -5.00 21.51 4.06
N SER A 122 -3.89 21.89 3.41
CA SER A 122 -3.75 23.21 2.83
C SER A 122 -4.78 23.51 1.74
N TYR A 123 -5.07 22.56 0.87
CA TYR A 123 -6.09 22.69 -0.17
C TYR A 123 -7.49 22.83 0.44
N ILE A 124 -7.79 22.00 1.47
CA ILE A 124 -9.09 22.04 2.16
C ILE A 124 -9.29 23.40 2.85
N GLU A 125 -8.26 23.93 3.49
CA GLU A 125 -8.32 25.27 4.14
C GLU A 125 -8.51 26.40 3.13
N GLU A 126 -7.84 26.33 1.98
CA GLU A 126 -7.98 27.30 0.88
C GLU A 126 -9.42 27.29 0.35
N LYS A 127 -9.96 26.12 0.03
CA LYS A 127 -11.33 25.97 -0.45
C LYS A 127 -12.38 26.38 0.57
N SER A 128 -12.15 26.09 1.83
CA SER A 128 -13.03 26.55 2.92
C SER A 128 -13.10 28.08 3.02
N LYS A 129 -12.01 28.79 2.74
CA LYS A 129 -12.01 30.26 2.67
C LYS A 129 -12.79 30.80 1.47
N GLU A 130 -12.85 30.01 0.39
CA GLU A 130 -13.66 30.30 -0.80
C GLU A 130 -15.15 29.94 -0.62
N GLY A 131 -15.52 29.33 0.52
CA GLY A 131 -16.87 28.91 0.84
C GLY A 131 -17.25 27.54 0.26
N GLU A 132 -16.27 26.76 -0.20
CA GLU A 132 -16.45 25.42 -0.76
C GLU A 132 -16.15 24.35 0.30
N ASP A 133 -17.10 23.43 0.52
CA ASP A 133 -16.90 22.29 1.44
C ASP A 133 -16.37 21.08 0.67
N VAL A 134 -15.07 20.86 0.75
CA VAL A 134 -14.38 19.70 0.12
C VAL A 134 -14.87 18.36 0.68
N TYR A 135 -15.36 18.36 1.93
CA TYR A 135 -15.91 17.11 2.52
C TYR A 135 -17.27 16.71 1.97
N ALA A 136 -17.91 17.58 1.20
CA ALA A 136 -19.16 17.30 0.50
C ALA A 136 -18.94 16.69 -0.90
N TYR A 137 -17.68 16.51 -1.34
CA TYR A 137 -17.39 15.90 -2.63
C TYR A 137 -17.86 14.45 -2.69
N ASP A 138 -18.41 14.06 -3.82
CA ASP A 138 -18.84 12.69 -4.10
C ASP A 138 -17.65 11.72 -4.27
N ALA A 139 -17.90 10.43 -4.07
CA ALA A 139 -16.87 9.41 -4.15
C ALA A 139 -16.22 9.33 -5.54
N GLU A 140 -16.98 9.57 -6.61
CA GLU A 140 -16.47 9.55 -7.99
C GLU A 140 -15.41 10.65 -8.21
N THR A 141 -15.66 11.87 -7.71
CA THR A 141 -14.73 13.01 -7.79
C THR A 141 -13.46 12.74 -6.98
N VAL A 142 -13.60 12.22 -5.77
CA VAL A 142 -12.45 11.88 -4.90
C VAL A 142 -11.61 10.76 -5.51
N MET A 143 -12.24 9.71 -6.03
CA MET A 143 -11.54 8.60 -6.68
C MET A 143 -10.83 9.02 -7.95
N LYS A 144 -11.44 9.85 -8.81
CA LYS A 144 -10.78 10.40 -9.99
C LYS A 144 -9.51 11.17 -9.62
N ARG A 145 -9.57 11.99 -8.57
CA ARG A 145 -8.39 12.72 -8.10
C ARG A 145 -7.33 11.77 -7.51
N LEU A 146 -7.73 10.80 -6.69
CA LEU A 146 -6.83 9.79 -6.12
C LEU A 146 -6.08 9.05 -7.22
N MET A 147 -6.79 8.56 -8.22
CA MET A 147 -6.21 7.84 -9.36
C MET A 147 -5.26 8.74 -10.15
N LYS A 148 -5.69 9.94 -10.52
CA LYS A 148 -4.94 10.83 -11.40
C LYS A 148 -3.72 11.45 -10.71
N VAL A 149 -3.91 12.05 -9.54
CA VAL A 149 -2.89 12.86 -8.86
C VAL A 149 -2.01 12.02 -7.96
N SER A 150 -2.62 11.18 -7.10
CA SER A 150 -1.86 10.44 -6.09
C SER A 150 -1.23 9.16 -6.65
N TYR A 151 -1.89 8.49 -7.59
CA TYR A 151 -1.46 7.20 -8.10
C TYR A 151 -1.05 7.21 -9.58
N ASN A 152 -1.08 8.38 -10.22
CA ASN A 152 -0.62 8.61 -11.59
C ASN A 152 -1.14 7.53 -12.57
N PHE A 153 -2.45 7.34 -12.57
CA PHE A 153 -3.12 6.63 -13.65
C PHE A 153 -2.97 7.51 -14.89
N THR A 154 -2.03 7.15 -15.74
CA THR A 154 -1.74 7.88 -17.00
C THR A 154 -2.91 7.72 -17.99
N THR A 155 -2.88 8.46 -19.11
CA THR A 155 -3.89 8.42 -20.18
C THR A 155 -4.23 7.01 -20.66
N ARG A 156 -3.33 6.05 -20.56
CA ARG A 156 -3.59 4.62 -20.81
C ARG A 156 -4.60 4.02 -19.82
N TRP A 157 -4.73 4.63 -18.62
CA TRP A 157 -5.59 4.21 -17.53
C TRP A 157 -6.79 5.12 -17.33
N GLU A 158 -6.81 6.32 -17.94
CA GLU A 158 -7.91 7.28 -17.88
C GLU A 158 -9.08 6.86 -18.77
N ASN A 159 -8.80 6.09 -19.82
CA ASN A 159 -9.86 5.55 -20.68
C ASN A 159 -10.38 4.27 -20.03
N ALA A 160 -11.59 4.34 -19.49
CA ALA A 160 -12.31 3.22 -18.88
C ALA A 160 -12.48 1.98 -19.81
N GLU A 161 -12.03 2.07 -21.06
CA GLU A 161 -11.97 0.96 -22.00
C GLU A 161 -10.80 -0.02 -21.73
N THR A 162 -9.82 0.38 -20.93
CA THR A 162 -8.59 -0.41 -20.72
C THR A 162 -8.53 -1.11 -19.35
N ILE A 163 -9.28 -0.64 -18.37
CA ILE A 163 -9.32 -1.24 -17.01
C ILE A 163 -10.73 -1.13 -16.43
N SER A 164 -11.20 -2.20 -15.81
CA SER A 164 -12.47 -2.17 -15.09
C SER A 164 -12.40 -1.27 -13.85
N LYS A 165 -13.53 -0.66 -13.45
CA LYS A 165 -13.61 0.12 -12.21
C LYS A 165 -13.24 -0.73 -10.98
N GLU A 166 -13.56 -2.02 -11.01
CA GLU A 166 -13.21 -2.99 -9.94
C GLU A 166 -11.70 -3.17 -9.83
N ASP A 167 -11.00 -3.31 -10.95
CA ASP A 167 -9.54 -3.45 -10.94
C ASP A 167 -8.85 -2.15 -10.53
N ALA A 168 -9.39 -1.01 -10.98
CA ALA A 168 -8.92 0.30 -10.55
C ALA A 168 -9.10 0.50 -9.03
N LEU A 169 -10.26 0.12 -8.49
CA LEU A 169 -10.52 0.16 -7.05
C LEU A 169 -9.58 -0.80 -6.28
N ALA A 170 -9.33 -1.99 -6.81
CA ALA A 170 -8.43 -2.96 -6.20
C ALA A 170 -6.98 -2.43 -6.15
N ILE A 171 -6.48 -1.82 -7.24
CA ILE A 171 -5.16 -1.17 -7.25
C ILE A 171 -5.11 -0.04 -6.20
N CYS A 172 -6.14 0.80 -6.16
CA CYS A 172 -6.22 1.90 -5.18
C CYS A 172 -6.23 1.38 -3.74
N ASN A 173 -6.96 0.29 -3.46
CA ASN A 173 -6.97 -0.35 -2.14
C ASN A 173 -5.58 -0.85 -1.73
N ILE A 174 -4.87 -1.56 -2.61
CA ILE A 174 -3.52 -2.06 -2.34
C ILE A 174 -2.55 -0.90 -2.07
N ARG A 175 -2.57 0.13 -2.92
CA ARG A 175 -1.70 1.30 -2.76
C ARG A 175 -2.00 2.09 -1.49
N TYR A 176 -3.27 2.22 -1.13
CA TYR A 176 -3.68 2.88 0.11
C TYR A 176 -3.25 2.09 1.35
N ALA A 177 -3.43 0.78 1.34
CA ALA A 177 -2.96 -0.10 2.41
C ALA A 177 -1.42 -0.04 2.58
N MET A 178 -0.67 0.02 1.47
CA MET A 178 0.79 0.19 1.49
C MET A 178 1.20 1.50 2.18
N ARG A 179 0.49 2.61 1.93
CA ARG A 179 0.73 3.89 2.59
C ARG A 179 0.54 3.80 4.10
N LEU A 180 -0.52 3.15 4.57
CA LEU A 180 -0.80 2.96 5.98
C LEU A 180 0.26 2.10 6.68
N THR A 181 0.72 1.03 6.03
CA THR A 181 1.77 0.16 6.58
C THR A 181 3.14 0.84 6.66
N THR A 182 3.43 1.77 5.78
CA THR A 182 4.66 2.57 5.83
C THR A 182 4.65 3.50 7.04
N TYR A 183 3.53 4.10 7.39
CA TYR A 183 3.38 4.91 8.61
C TYR A 183 3.46 4.10 9.91
N ALA A 184 3.01 2.86 9.91
CA ALA A 184 3.07 1.99 11.10
C ALA A 184 4.51 1.52 11.44
N LYS A 185 5.45 1.61 10.50
CA LYS A 185 6.85 1.20 10.70
C LYS A 185 7.74 2.27 11.33
N TYR A 186 7.28 3.52 11.38
CA TYR A 186 8.07 4.66 11.88
C TYR A 186 7.54 5.26 13.19
N LYS A 187 6.69 4.52 13.90
CA LYS A 187 6.28 4.89 15.27
C LYS A 187 7.10 4.17 16.33
#